data_11ea5a5ec01d100cc40739c5dd6dc6bc
#
_entry.id   11ea5a5ec01d100cc40739c5dd6dc6bc
#
_cell.length_a   1.000
_cell.length_b   1.000
_cell.length_c   1.000
_cell.angle_alpha   90.00
_cell.angle_beta   90.00
_cell.angle_gamma   90.00
#
_symmetry.space_group_name_H-M   'P 1'
#
loop_
_entity.id
_entity.type
_entity.pdbx_description
1 polymer ?
#
loop_
_entity_poly.entity_id
_entity_poly.type
_entity_poly.pdbx_seq_one_letter_code
_entity_poly.pdbx_strand_id
1 'polypeptide(L)'
;SVASGFAGSPRGPGPIDIGGAMDSDVTAERLLVQTILDACINETLAAAEAAWLSERAEDDAIRRTLAGIAEDESEHAALGWRTVRWLLDEHPELSGLAQETFAAAFSSLPSEAGLSGEDAWMMAHGCMPDASRVALSRDVWGQVIAPCAQALVGAAAA
;
A
#
# COMPACT_ATOMS: atom_id res chain seq x y z
N SER A 1 16.68 -14.87 -7.55
CA SER A 1 16.13 -13.80 -6.68
C SER A 1 17.23 -13.13 -5.87
N VAL A 2 17.01 -11.91 -5.42
CA VAL A 2 17.95 -11.16 -4.54
C VAL A 2 18.26 -11.96 -3.28
N ALA A 3 17.23 -12.52 -2.63
CA ALA A 3 17.39 -13.34 -1.44
C ALA A 3 18.27 -14.57 -1.67
N SER A 4 18.21 -15.21 -2.85
CA SER A 4 19.07 -16.34 -3.21
C SER A 4 20.54 -15.91 -3.33
N GLY A 5 20.79 -14.71 -3.86
CA GLY A 5 22.14 -14.14 -3.96
C GLY A 5 22.79 -13.95 -2.60
N PHE A 6 22.08 -13.34 -1.65
CA PHE A 6 22.59 -13.13 -0.27
C PHE A 6 22.72 -14.45 0.53
N ALA A 7 21.80 -15.39 0.34
CA ALA A 7 21.80 -16.66 1.08
C ALA A 7 22.82 -17.67 0.56
N GLY A 8 23.42 -17.47 -0.62
CA GLY A 8 24.31 -18.44 -1.27
C GLY A 8 23.62 -19.76 -1.67
N SER A 9 22.30 -19.83 -1.61
CA SER A 9 21.48 -20.99 -1.94
C SER A 9 20.11 -20.56 -2.45
N PRO A 10 19.42 -21.37 -3.29
CA PRO A 10 18.08 -21.04 -3.78
C PRO A 10 17.12 -20.75 -2.61
N ARG A 11 16.44 -19.60 -2.71
CA ARG A 11 15.40 -19.16 -1.75
C ARG A 11 14.16 -18.76 -2.53
N GLY A 12 13.01 -19.14 -2.03
CA GLY A 12 11.70 -18.79 -2.58
C GLY A 12 10.61 -18.91 -1.52
N PRO A 13 9.41 -18.43 -1.80
CA PRO A 13 8.26 -18.58 -0.92
C PRO A 13 7.92 -20.06 -0.74
N GLY A 14 7.40 -20.41 0.44
CA GLY A 14 6.81 -21.72 0.70
C GLY A 14 5.45 -21.88 0.01
N PRO A 15 4.80 -23.04 0.18
CA PRO A 15 3.44 -23.24 -0.29
C PRO A 15 2.50 -22.20 0.32
N ILE A 16 1.56 -21.68 -0.50
CA ILE A 16 0.53 -20.76 -0.04
C ILE A 16 -0.72 -21.60 0.23
N ASP A 17 -1.26 -21.51 1.44
CA ASP A 17 -2.57 -22.10 1.76
C ASP A 17 -3.67 -21.11 1.32
N ILE A 18 -4.46 -21.51 0.33
CA ILE A 18 -5.60 -20.74 -0.17
C ILE A 18 -6.94 -21.34 0.28
N GLY A 19 -6.91 -22.28 1.24
CA GLY A 19 -8.12 -22.88 1.80
C GLY A 19 -9.06 -21.82 2.35
N GLY A 20 -10.33 -21.85 1.92
CA GLY A 20 -11.35 -20.88 2.34
C GLY A 20 -11.27 -19.49 1.69
N ALA A 21 -10.27 -19.19 0.87
CA ALA A 21 -10.13 -17.86 0.24
C ALA A 21 -11.32 -17.50 -0.68
N MET A 22 -12.00 -18.52 -1.22
CA MET A 22 -13.15 -18.37 -2.13
C MET A 22 -14.50 -18.64 -1.46
N ASP A 23 -14.54 -18.89 -0.15
CA ASP A 23 -15.75 -19.34 0.56
C ASP A 23 -16.63 -18.17 1.04
N SER A 24 -16.31 -16.94 0.70
CA SER A 24 -17.05 -15.77 1.14
C SER A 24 -17.89 -15.16 0.02
N ASP A 25 -19.13 -14.78 0.37
CA ASP A 25 -19.98 -14.00 -0.54
C ASP A 25 -19.31 -12.68 -0.91
N VAL A 26 -19.24 -12.38 -2.20
CA VAL A 26 -18.73 -11.11 -2.73
C VAL A 26 -19.91 -10.16 -2.86
N THR A 27 -19.98 -9.17 -1.96
CA THR A 27 -20.94 -8.05 -2.07
C THR A 27 -20.22 -6.79 -2.51
N ALA A 28 -20.97 -5.81 -3.06
CA ALA A 28 -20.41 -4.53 -3.46
C ALA A 28 -19.75 -3.79 -2.29
N GLU A 29 -20.35 -3.83 -1.09
CA GLU A 29 -19.81 -3.22 0.13
C GLU A 29 -18.48 -3.86 0.52
N ARG A 30 -18.42 -5.19 0.52
CA ARG A 30 -17.19 -5.90 0.87
C ARG A 30 -16.09 -5.65 -0.14
N LEU A 31 -16.43 -5.68 -1.43
CA LEU A 31 -15.48 -5.38 -2.49
C LEU A 31 -14.95 -3.94 -2.35
N LEU A 32 -15.83 -2.97 -2.08
CA LEU A 32 -15.46 -1.59 -1.86
C LEU A 32 -14.47 -1.44 -0.70
N VAL A 33 -14.81 -1.98 0.47
CA VAL A 33 -13.96 -1.89 1.67
C VAL A 33 -12.59 -2.52 1.42
N GLN A 34 -12.55 -3.73 0.87
CA GLN A 34 -11.29 -4.42 0.57
C GLN A 34 -10.47 -3.65 -0.47
N THR A 35 -11.08 -3.17 -1.55
CA THR A 35 -10.35 -2.41 -2.58
C THR A 35 -9.77 -1.11 -2.03
N ILE A 36 -10.51 -0.41 -1.15
CA ILE A 36 -9.99 0.78 -0.48
C ILE A 36 -8.76 0.44 0.37
N LEU A 37 -8.87 -0.57 1.24
CA LEU A 37 -7.80 -0.92 2.18
C LEU A 37 -6.58 -1.51 1.46
N ASP A 38 -6.80 -2.52 0.63
CA ASP A 38 -5.71 -3.26 0.01
C ASP A 38 -5.12 -2.49 -1.18
N ALA A 39 -5.95 -2.07 -2.14
CA ALA A 39 -5.44 -1.48 -3.38
C ALA A 39 -5.25 0.04 -3.30
N CYS A 40 -6.20 0.82 -2.76
CA CYS A 40 -6.02 2.28 -2.70
C CYS A 40 -5.01 2.72 -1.64
N ILE A 41 -4.99 2.08 -0.47
CA ILE A 41 -4.15 2.49 0.64
C ILE A 41 -2.85 1.71 0.65
N ASN A 42 -2.90 0.38 0.82
CA ASN A 42 -1.70 -0.42 1.01
C ASN A 42 -0.77 -0.40 -0.21
N GLU A 43 -1.30 -0.52 -1.45
CA GLU A 43 -0.47 -0.46 -2.66
C GLU A 43 0.13 0.95 -2.88
N THR A 44 -0.63 2.02 -2.58
CA THR A 44 -0.08 3.39 -2.65
C THR A 44 1.07 3.58 -1.64
N LEU A 45 0.94 3.07 -0.42
CA LEU A 45 1.99 3.11 0.59
C LEU A 45 3.18 2.23 0.20
N ALA A 46 2.93 1.02 -0.32
CA ALA A 46 3.97 0.08 -0.75
C ALA A 46 4.79 0.66 -1.91
N ALA A 47 4.13 1.27 -2.91
CA ALA A 47 4.80 1.97 -4.00
C ALA A 47 5.74 3.07 -3.51
N ALA A 48 5.24 3.91 -2.58
CA ALA A 48 6.04 4.98 -2.00
C ALA A 48 7.22 4.45 -1.15
N GLU A 49 6.99 3.39 -0.37
CA GLU A 49 8.05 2.74 0.42
C GLU A 49 9.13 2.14 -0.48
N ALA A 50 8.75 1.41 -1.52
CA ALA A 50 9.69 0.83 -2.46
C ALA A 50 10.47 1.90 -3.23
N ALA A 51 9.82 2.98 -3.66
CA ALA A 51 10.48 4.11 -4.31
C ALA A 51 11.48 4.78 -3.38
N TRP A 52 11.09 5.08 -2.13
CA TRP A 52 11.93 5.70 -1.13
C TRP A 52 13.17 4.84 -0.80
N LEU A 53 12.99 3.52 -0.70
CA LEU A 53 14.08 2.56 -0.46
C LEU A 53 15.00 2.43 -1.69
N SER A 54 14.44 2.44 -2.90
CA SER A 54 15.23 2.35 -4.14
C SER A 54 16.24 3.47 -4.28
N GLU A 55 15.88 4.68 -3.82
CA GLU A 55 16.77 5.85 -3.85
C GLU A 55 17.95 5.74 -2.86
N ARG A 56 17.82 4.91 -1.81
CA ARG A 56 18.76 4.82 -0.67
C ARG A 56 19.54 3.52 -0.62
N ALA A 57 19.11 2.49 -1.34
CA ALA A 57 19.82 1.22 -1.40
C ALA A 57 21.19 1.39 -2.07
N GLU A 58 22.24 0.85 -1.44
CA GLU A 58 23.60 0.91 -1.96
C GLU A 58 23.86 -0.16 -3.03
N ASP A 59 23.25 -1.33 -2.88
CA ASP A 59 23.37 -2.43 -3.84
C ASP A 59 22.52 -2.19 -5.07
N ASP A 60 23.14 -2.23 -6.24
CA ASP A 60 22.46 -2.00 -7.52
C ASP A 60 21.36 -3.02 -7.86
N ALA A 61 21.48 -4.27 -7.40
CA ALA A 61 20.45 -5.27 -7.63
C ALA A 61 19.23 -5.00 -6.74
N ILE A 62 19.45 -4.62 -5.48
CA ILE A 62 18.38 -4.20 -4.57
C ILE A 62 17.68 -2.96 -5.13
N ARG A 63 18.44 -1.93 -5.54
CA ARG A 63 17.91 -0.69 -6.10
C ARG A 63 17.00 -0.93 -7.29
N ARG A 64 17.44 -1.72 -8.26
CA ARG A 64 16.63 -2.06 -9.45
C ARG A 64 15.40 -2.87 -9.11
N THR A 65 15.51 -3.81 -8.18
CA THR A 65 14.36 -4.62 -7.74
C THR A 65 13.31 -3.76 -7.07
N LEU A 66 13.72 -2.87 -6.16
CA LEU A 66 12.82 -1.95 -5.46
C LEU A 66 12.16 -0.94 -6.42
N ALA A 67 12.90 -0.44 -7.41
CA ALA A 67 12.34 0.44 -8.43
C ALA A 67 11.26 -0.28 -9.27
N GLY A 68 11.50 -1.54 -9.65
CA GLY A 68 10.51 -2.35 -10.35
C GLY A 68 9.26 -2.62 -9.48
N ILE A 69 9.44 -2.93 -8.19
CA ILE A 69 8.32 -3.08 -7.25
C ILE A 69 7.53 -1.77 -7.15
N ALA A 70 8.20 -0.63 -7.04
CA ALA A 70 7.51 0.67 -6.95
C ALA A 70 6.64 0.97 -8.19
N GLU A 71 7.11 0.58 -9.37
CA GLU A 71 6.35 0.72 -10.62
C GLU A 71 5.12 -0.21 -10.62
N ASP A 72 5.31 -1.50 -10.31
CA ASP A 72 4.23 -2.49 -10.25
C ASP A 72 3.15 -2.08 -9.22
N GLU A 73 3.54 -1.68 -8.00
CA GLU A 73 2.59 -1.28 -6.95
C GLU A 73 1.86 0.03 -7.30
N SER A 74 2.52 0.94 -8.04
CA SER A 74 1.85 2.15 -8.56
C SER A 74 0.75 1.82 -9.56
N GLU A 75 0.95 0.82 -10.42
CA GLU A 75 -0.08 0.35 -11.36
C GLU A 75 -1.24 -0.35 -10.64
N HIS A 76 -0.95 -1.17 -9.61
CA HIS A 76 -1.96 -1.81 -8.76
C HIS A 76 -2.79 -0.76 -8.01
N ALA A 77 -2.15 0.22 -7.38
CA ALA A 77 -2.84 1.34 -6.74
C ALA A 77 -3.76 2.08 -7.72
N ALA A 78 -3.25 2.42 -8.91
CA ALA A 78 -4.04 3.10 -9.93
C ALA A 78 -5.26 2.27 -10.39
N LEU A 79 -5.14 0.94 -10.46
CA LEU A 79 -6.27 0.04 -10.70
C LEU A 79 -7.27 0.10 -9.55
N GLY A 80 -6.81 0.05 -8.31
CA GLY A 80 -7.65 0.15 -7.11
C GLY A 80 -8.48 1.44 -7.10
N TRP A 81 -7.85 2.59 -7.34
CA TRP A 81 -8.52 3.88 -7.41
C TRP A 81 -9.61 3.94 -8.51
N ARG A 82 -9.34 3.35 -9.69
CA ARG A 82 -10.34 3.23 -10.78
C ARG A 82 -11.48 2.29 -10.40
N THR A 83 -11.19 1.19 -9.71
CA THR A 83 -12.19 0.23 -9.26
C THR A 83 -13.13 0.85 -8.23
N VAL A 84 -12.61 1.60 -7.24
CA VAL A 84 -13.44 2.32 -6.27
C VAL A 84 -14.32 3.36 -6.96
N ARG A 85 -13.78 4.12 -7.92
CA ARG A 85 -14.58 5.05 -8.70
C ARG A 85 -15.73 4.35 -9.39
N TRP A 86 -15.46 3.28 -10.13
CA TRP A 86 -16.48 2.50 -10.81
C TRP A 86 -17.54 1.95 -9.84
N LEU A 87 -17.12 1.43 -8.69
CA LEU A 87 -18.06 0.96 -7.66
C LEU A 87 -18.98 2.07 -7.15
N LEU A 88 -18.47 3.28 -6.95
CA LEU A 88 -19.26 4.41 -6.48
C LEU A 88 -20.16 5.00 -7.59
N ASP A 89 -19.76 4.88 -8.85
CA ASP A 89 -20.61 5.25 -9.98
C ASP A 89 -21.81 4.28 -10.14
N GLU A 90 -21.58 2.96 -9.93
CA GLU A 90 -22.63 1.93 -9.99
C GLU A 90 -23.48 1.86 -8.69
N HIS A 91 -22.88 2.21 -7.54
CA HIS A 91 -23.45 2.12 -6.20
C HIS A 91 -23.25 3.42 -5.41
N PRO A 92 -23.92 4.54 -5.80
CA PRO A 92 -23.74 5.84 -5.13
C PRO A 92 -24.06 5.82 -3.63
N GLU A 93 -24.96 4.90 -3.21
CA GLU A 93 -25.35 4.69 -1.81
C GLU A 93 -24.16 4.25 -0.91
N LEU A 94 -23.10 3.72 -1.50
CA LEU A 94 -21.89 3.28 -0.78
C LEU A 94 -20.91 4.43 -0.49
N SER A 95 -21.20 5.66 -0.93
CA SER A 95 -20.29 6.81 -0.71
C SER A 95 -20.00 7.07 0.77
N GLY A 96 -21.01 6.92 1.65
CA GLY A 96 -20.83 7.01 3.10
C GLY A 96 -19.88 5.93 3.65
N LEU A 97 -20.04 4.70 3.21
CA LEU A 97 -19.16 3.59 3.61
C LEU A 97 -17.71 3.81 3.14
N ALA A 98 -17.52 4.33 1.92
CA ALA A 98 -16.18 4.68 1.43
C ALA A 98 -15.53 5.74 2.32
N GLN A 99 -16.26 6.81 2.66
CA GLN A 99 -15.78 7.88 3.54
C GLN A 99 -15.39 7.36 4.93
N GLU A 100 -16.23 6.55 5.54
CA GLU A 100 -15.97 5.92 6.84
C GLU A 100 -14.75 5.02 6.79
N THR A 101 -14.59 4.23 5.72
CA THR A 101 -13.45 3.33 5.54
C THR A 101 -12.12 4.10 5.45
N PHE A 102 -12.04 5.16 4.66
CA PHE A 102 -10.84 6.01 4.60
C PHE A 102 -10.55 6.69 5.95
N ALA A 103 -11.57 7.19 6.65
CA ALA A 103 -11.41 7.83 7.96
C ALA A 103 -10.91 6.84 9.03
N ALA A 104 -11.45 5.62 9.06
CA ALA A 104 -11.02 4.57 9.98
C ALA A 104 -9.57 4.15 9.70
N ALA A 105 -9.19 4.00 8.43
CA ALA A 105 -7.82 3.66 8.03
C ALA A 105 -6.83 4.75 8.46
N PHE A 106 -7.17 6.03 8.28
CA PHE A 106 -6.34 7.14 8.76
C PHE A 106 -6.12 7.07 10.27
N SER A 107 -7.17 6.79 11.02
CA SER A 107 -7.11 6.71 12.49
C SER A 107 -6.26 5.54 13.00
N SER A 108 -6.05 4.51 12.15
CA SER A 108 -5.24 3.33 12.48
C SER A 108 -3.76 3.46 12.08
N LEU A 109 -3.36 4.56 11.43
CA LEU A 109 -1.95 4.77 11.10
C LEU A 109 -1.08 4.77 12.36
N PRO A 110 0.10 4.12 12.31
CA PRO A 110 1.01 4.08 13.44
C PRO A 110 1.40 5.47 13.94
N SER A 111 1.64 5.59 15.25
CA SER A 111 2.18 6.80 15.86
C SER A 111 3.70 6.73 15.97
N GLU A 112 4.37 7.87 16.03
CA GLU A 112 5.82 7.97 16.19
C GLU A 112 6.33 7.60 17.59
N ALA A 113 5.43 7.34 18.55
CA ALA A 113 5.79 7.09 19.93
C ALA A 113 6.54 5.75 20.09
N GLY A 114 7.79 5.82 20.60
CA GLY A 114 8.57 4.64 20.96
C GLY A 114 9.31 3.94 19.81
N LEU A 115 9.40 4.57 18.64
CA LEU A 115 10.11 4.01 17.51
C LEU A 115 11.63 4.16 17.64
N SER A 116 12.39 3.15 17.20
CA SER A 116 13.86 3.20 17.12
C SER A 116 14.29 4.15 15.99
N GLY A 117 15.45 4.78 16.20
CA GLY A 117 16.03 5.72 15.23
C GLY A 117 16.46 5.08 13.92
N GLU A 118 16.99 5.90 13.03
CA GLU A 118 17.48 5.46 11.73
C GLU A 118 18.64 4.47 11.87
N ASP A 119 18.57 3.36 11.14
CA ASP A 119 19.64 2.39 10.99
C ASP A 119 20.15 2.43 9.54
N ALA A 120 21.32 3.05 9.34
CA ALA A 120 21.93 3.21 8.03
C ALA A 120 22.22 1.86 7.36
N TRP A 121 22.54 0.82 8.14
CA TRP A 121 22.76 -0.52 7.61
C TRP A 121 21.48 -1.12 7.05
N MET A 122 20.36 -0.96 7.76
CA MET A 122 19.05 -1.43 7.28
C MET A 122 18.69 -0.77 5.96
N MET A 123 18.83 0.57 5.87
CA MET A 123 18.50 1.33 4.66
C MET A 123 19.38 0.92 3.46
N ALA A 124 20.68 0.74 3.67
CA ALA A 124 21.60 0.30 2.62
C ALA A 124 21.23 -1.07 2.02
N HIS A 125 20.53 -1.91 2.80
CA HIS A 125 20.06 -3.24 2.40
C HIS A 125 18.57 -3.30 2.03
N GLY A 126 17.94 -2.16 1.83
CA GLY A 126 16.55 -2.09 1.37
C GLY A 126 15.51 -2.36 2.46
N CYS A 127 15.86 -2.12 3.72
CA CYS A 127 14.94 -2.22 4.85
C CYS A 127 14.64 -0.83 5.40
N MET A 128 13.35 -0.48 5.53
CA MET A 128 12.93 0.82 6.04
C MET A 128 12.84 0.80 7.57
N PRO A 129 13.48 1.75 8.27
CA PRO A 129 13.30 1.95 9.71
C PRO A 129 11.85 2.36 10.01
N ASP A 130 11.33 1.92 11.17
CA ASP A 130 9.93 2.17 11.54
C ASP A 130 9.59 3.66 11.63
N ALA A 131 10.49 4.49 12.15
CA ALA A 131 10.29 5.94 12.20
C ALA A 131 10.13 6.56 10.80
N SER A 132 10.98 6.15 9.84
CA SER A 132 10.90 6.59 8.45
C SER A 132 9.61 6.12 7.78
N ARG A 133 9.18 4.88 8.07
CA ARG A 133 7.92 4.33 7.54
C ARG A 133 6.72 5.12 8.03
N VAL A 134 6.65 5.46 9.32
CA VAL A 134 5.56 6.27 9.88
C VAL A 134 5.53 7.66 9.27
N ALA A 135 6.69 8.32 9.16
CA ALA A 135 6.78 9.65 8.55
C ALA A 135 6.32 9.61 7.08
N LEU A 136 6.84 8.66 6.28
CA LEU A 136 6.46 8.49 4.88
C LEU A 136 4.97 8.20 4.73
N SER A 137 4.40 7.31 5.56
CA SER A 137 2.98 6.98 5.49
C SER A 137 2.08 8.20 5.73
N ARG A 138 2.45 9.08 6.66
CA ARG A 138 1.73 10.34 6.93
C ARG A 138 1.84 11.33 5.77
N ASP A 139 3.01 11.46 5.19
CA ASP A 139 3.24 12.31 4.02
C ASP A 139 2.43 11.83 2.81
N VAL A 140 2.50 10.54 2.50
CA VAL A 140 1.74 9.94 1.39
C VAL A 140 0.24 10.04 1.64
N TRP A 141 -0.20 9.87 2.89
CA TRP A 141 -1.60 10.08 3.23
C TRP A 141 -2.04 11.50 2.92
N GLY A 142 -1.31 12.50 3.39
CA GLY A 142 -1.67 13.91 3.20
C GLY A 142 -1.58 14.39 1.75
N GLN A 143 -0.60 13.90 1.00
CA GLN A 143 -0.30 14.39 -0.35
C GLN A 143 -1.00 13.60 -1.47
N VAL A 144 -1.36 12.34 -1.22
CA VAL A 144 -1.92 11.45 -2.25
C VAL A 144 -3.26 10.87 -1.81
N ILE A 145 -3.29 10.09 -0.71
CA ILE A 145 -4.47 9.29 -0.36
C ILE A 145 -5.66 10.19 -0.01
N ALA A 146 -5.48 11.17 0.87
CA ALA A 146 -6.59 12.04 1.29
C ALA A 146 -7.15 12.89 0.13
N PRO A 147 -6.36 13.54 -0.74
CA PRO A 147 -6.88 14.23 -1.91
C PRO A 147 -7.64 13.31 -2.89
N CYS A 148 -7.10 12.12 -3.16
CA CYS A 148 -7.77 11.14 -4.02
C CYS A 148 -9.09 10.66 -3.42
N ALA A 149 -9.13 10.33 -2.13
CA ALA A 149 -10.34 9.93 -1.42
C ALA A 149 -11.41 11.04 -1.46
N GLN A 150 -11.01 12.29 -1.19
CA GLN A 150 -11.91 13.45 -1.26
C GLN A 150 -12.50 13.64 -2.67
N ALA A 151 -11.68 13.47 -3.71
CA ALA A 151 -12.14 13.58 -5.09
C ALA A 151 -13.15 12.50 -5.46
N LEU A 152 -12.97 11.26 -4.96
CA LEU A 152 -13.90 10.16 -5.19
C LEU A 152 -15.24 10.39 -4.49
N VAL A 153 -15.21 10.67 -3.19
CA VAL A 153 -16.42 10.83 -2.39
C VAL A 153 -17.18 12.12 -2.76
N GLY A 154 -16.46 13.21 -3.07
CA GLY A 154 -17.07 14.47 -3.49
C GLY A 154 -17.74 14.39 -4.86
N ALA A 155 -17.24 13.54 -5.76
CA ALA A 155 -17.86 13.32 -7.08
C ALA A 155 -19.14 12.46 -7.00
N ALA A 156 -19.22 11.51 -6.05
CA ALA A 156 -20.39 10.67 -5.85
C ALA A 156 -21.57 11.40 -5.14
N ALA A 157 -21.31 12.55 -4.50
CA ALA A 157 -22.32 13.35 -3.79
C ALA A 157 -22.93 14.46 -4.67
N ALA A 158 -22.48 14.63 -5.89
CA ALA A 158 -22.95 15.65 -6.86
C ALA A 158 -23.86 15.07 -7.93
#